data_04b83ee32c333f442503ce6fbedd84ff
#
_entry.id   04b83ee32c333f442503ce6fbedd84ff
#
_cell.length_a   1.000
_cell.length_b   1.000
_cell.length_c   1.000
_cell.angle_alpha   90.00
_cell.angle_beta   90.00
_cell.angle_gamma   90.00
#
_symmetry.space_group_name_H-M   'P 1'
#
loop_
_entity.id
_entity.type
_entity.pdbx_description
1 polymer ?
#
loop_
_entity_poly.entity_id
_entity_poly.type
_entity_poly.pdbx_seq_one_letter_code
_entity_poly.pdbx_strand_id
1 'polypeptide(L)'
;MRRLYSGLLASVILAGCNPGSDQATVEADAPPEAAPEAVLETIATGANISGANGIHFGPDGLLYVTSVIGSDLTLLNPETGEKVRRFTAEDGVFGPDDVAFAPDGSYYWTSILTGQVAGFTPEGEKVVAAQIPPGANPITFSDDGRLFVSQCFLGTTLYELDPKGEAAPRVIADDLGPGCGLNGMDWGPDGRLYGPRWFAGEVVSFDVDTGERRTEATGFAVPAAIKFDSEGTLHVLDTGTGEVVRMGEEGREVIGTLTPGLDNFAFDSSDTIFVSSYTDGFIKRQNEDGTFTDLQPGGMSHPGGVAVIGDTVWVADVHALRGFDRETGEEIITQRNIVGVGELGGSLNVSADGDNLILSSWFDSDVRIWDPATQTRVRQIPNLAGPASAVQYQGALAIAEHLKGAVTLFGEDETTVLANDLAAPTALVVDGEDLYVSDRSAGQILKIASAGEALEAPETVVSDLANPEGFLVVEDGYVIVEAEASRIVHVSGEGERREIATFPAGTPGLPGLPPSQIFNGIDMDEDGNLFVTGEHDRVLYRVKAPW
;
A
#
# COMPACT_ATOMS: atom_id res chain seq x y z
N MET A 1 -26.79 -43.06 28.58
CA MET A 1 -27.58 -43.34 29.81
C MET A 1 -28.45 -42.13 30.07
N ARG A 2 -29.76 -42.43 30.06
CA ARG A 2 -30.88 -41.51 30.32
C ARG A 2 -30.86 -41.03 31.77
N ARG A 3 -31.31 -39.79 32.01
CA ARG A 3 -32.37 -39.51 32.99
C ARG A 3 -32.94 -38.11 32.82
N LEU A 4 -34.21 -38.08 32.45
CA LEU A 4 -35.20 -37.03 32.61
C LEU A 4 -35.57 -36.86 34.09
N TYR A 5 -35.95 -35.66 34.51
CA TYR A 5 -36.94 -35.45 35.56
C TYR A 5 -37.81 -34.23 35.23
N SER A 6 -39.11 -34.54 35.14
CA SER A 6 -40.25 -33.61 35.09
C SER A 6 -40.80 -33.42 36.50
N GLY A 7 -41.51 -32.33 36.76
CA GLY A 7 -42.40 -32.13 37.93
C GLY A 7 -42.80 -30.68 38.05
N LEU A 8 -43.87 -30.29 37.69
CA LEU A 8 -45.29 -30.28 38.07
C LEU A 8 -45.69 -29.04 38.91
N LEU A 9 -46.74 -28.40 38.38
CA LEU A 9 -47.54 -27.28 38.88
C LEU A 9 -48.04 -27.44 40.34
N ALA A 10 -48.26 -26.28 40.98
CA ALA A 10 -49.39 -26.10 41.89
C ALA A 10 -49.84 -24.62 41.91
N SER A 11 -51.06 -24.41 41.45
CA SER A 11 -51.82 -23.16 41.57
C SER A 11 -52.45 -23.07 42.95
N VAL A 12 -52.38 -21.91 43.56
CA VAL A 12 -53.30 -21.54 44.69
C VAL A 12 -53.91 -20.20 44.41
N ILE A 13 -55.25 -20.22 44.25
CA ILE A 13 -56.09 -19.02 44.19
C ILE A 13 -56.49 -18.68 45.63
N LEU A 14 -56.32 -17.44 46.04
CA LEU A 14 -57.06 -16.85 47.19
C LEU A 14 -57.44 -15.42 46.85
N ALA A 15 -58.77 -15.22 46.86
CA ALA A 15 -59.43 -13.96 46.71
C ALA A 15 -59.46 -13.21 48.06
N GLY A 16 -59.27 -11.88 48.01
CA GLY A 16 -59.45 -11.04 49.20
C GLY A 16 -59.51 -9.56 48.83
N CYS A 17 -60.59 -8.95 49.17
CA CYS A 17 -61.16 -7.65 48.89
C CYS A 17 -60.28 -6.40 49.04
N ASN A 18 -60.60 -5.44 48.16
CA ASN A 18 -60.17 -4.05 48.10
C ASN A 18 -60.58 -3.21 49.36
N PRO A 19 -59.85 -2.12 49.73
CA PRO A 19 -60.39 -0.81 49.38
C PRO A 19 -59.31 0.22 48.91
N GLY A 20 -59.75 1.08 48.03
CA GLY A 20 -59.16 2.13 47.27
C GLY A 20 -58.04 2.98 47.92
N SER A 21 -57.06 3.29 47.08
CA SER A 21 -56.29 4.51 47.13
C SER A 21 -55.86 4.85 45.70
N ASP A 22 -56.13 6.07 45.28
CA ASP A 22 -55.65 6.70 44.05
C ASP A 22 -54.11 6.51 43.93
N GLN A 23 -53.64 5.68 43.04
CA GLN A 23 -52.27 5.67 42.55
C GLN A 23 -52.28 6.29 41.17
N ALA A 24 -51.66 7.45 41.05
CA ALA A 24 -51.24 8.00 39.76
C ALA A 24 -50.39 6.96 39.03
N THR A 25 -50.87 6.53 37.88
CA THR A 25 -50.07 5.73 36.94
C THR A 25 -48.91 6.62 36.45
N VAL A 26 -47.71 6.38 36.96
CA VAL A 26 -46.50 6.81 36.29
C VAL A 26 -46.43 5.98 35.03
N GLU A 27 -46.69 6.57 33.86
CA GLU A 27 -46.31 5.99 32.58
C GLU A 27 -44.80 5.75 32.68
N ALA A 28 -44.38 4.48 32.64
CA ALA A 28 -42.99 4.13 32.44
C ALA A 28 -42.62 4.63 31.04
N ASP A 29 -41.69 5.57 30.97
CA ASP A 29 -41.07 5.96 29.71
C ASP A 29 -40.66 4.69 28.98
N ALA A 30 -41.06 4.57 27.70
CA ALA A 30 -40.60 3.52 26.82
C ALA A 30 -39.07 3.58 26.80
N PRO A 31 -38.34 2.43 26.82
CA PRO A 31 -36.91 2.46 26.66
C PRO A 31 -36.57 3.22 25.38
N PRO A 32 -35.53 4.03 25.37
CA PRO A 32 -35.11 4.76 24.17
C PRO A 32 -35.00 3.75 23.02
N GLU A 33 -35.57 4.08 21.89
CA GLU A 33 -35.47 3.32 20.66
C GLU A 33 -33.97 3.12 20.39
N ALA A 34 -33.53 1.87 20.25
CA ALA A 34 -32.13 1.57 19.95
C ALA A 34 -31.75 2.35 18.69
N ALA A 35 -30.67 3.13 18.76
CA ALA A 35 -30.15 3.81 17.59
C ALA A 35 -30.00 2.79 16.45
N PRO A 36 -30.33 3.15 15.20
CA PRO A 36 -30.12 2.25 14.07
C PRO A 36 -28.66 1.80 14.04
N GLU A 37 -28.43 0.51 13.81
CA GLU A 37 -27.09 -0.01 13.59
C GLU A 37 -26.48 0.72 12.38
N ALA A 38 -25.31 1.33 12.56
CA ALA A 38 -24.61 2.00 11.48
C ALA A 38 -24.22 0.97 10.40
N VAL A 39 -24.52 1.29 9.15
CA VAL A 39 -24.23 0.39 8.02
C VAL A 39 -22.91 0.85 7.37
N LEU A 40 -21.92 -0.05 7.36
CA LEU A 40 -20.69 0.13 6.61
C LEU A 40 -20.95 -0.22 5.14
N GLU A 41 -20.94 0.79 4.27
CA GLU A 41 -21.13 0.63 2.83
C GLU A 41 -19.76 0.57 2.13
N THR A 42 -19.56 -0.40 1.24
CA THR A 42 -18.45 -0.37 0.27
C THR A 42 -18.83 0.57 -0.87
N ILE A 43 -18.08 1.68 -1.06
CA ILE A 43 -18.35 2.63 -2.13
C ILE A 43 -17.35 2.50 -3.29
N ALA A 44 -16.12 2.03 -3.02
CA ALA A 44 -15.16 1.68 -4.06
C ALA A 44 -14.33 0.47 -3.62
N THR A 45 -14.08 -0.43 -4.55
CA THR A 45 -13.18 -1.60 -4.35
C THR A 45 -11.88 -1.41 -5.11
N GLY A 46 -10.77 -1.78 -4.49
CA GLY A 46 -9.45 -1.73 -5.11
C GLY A 46 -9.09 -2.98 -5.91
N ALA A 47 -7.81 -3.06 -6.24
CA ALA A 47 -7.24 -4.16 -7.01
C ALA A 47 -7.28 -5.49 -6.24
N ASN A 48 -7.35 -6.57 -6.99
CA ASN A 48 -7.27 -7.92 -6.41
C ASN A 48 -5.87 -8.27 -5.90
N ILE A 49 -4.83 -7.62 -6.45
CA ILE A 49 -3.42 -7.76 -6.05
C ILE A 49 -2.94 -6.41 -5.54
N SER A 50 -2.28 -6.39 -4.38
CA SER A 50 -1.81 -5.17 -3.72
C SER A 50 -0.52 -4.67 -4.38
N GLY A 51 -0.62 -4.06 -5.58
CA GLY A 51 0.52 -3.67 -6.42
C GLY A 51 1.21 -4.90 -7.00
N ALA A 52 0.95 -5.18 -8.27
CA ALA A 52 1.58 -6.31 -8.96
C ALA A 52 2.96 -5.90 -9.48
N ASN A 53 4.02 -6.52 -8.93
CA ASN A 53 5.40 -6.30 -9.30
C ASN A 53 5.86 -7.31 -10.36
N GLY A 54 6.91 -8.09 -10.11
CA GLY A 54 7.43 -9.07 -11.05
C GLY A 54 6.42 -10.14 -11.45
N ILE A 55 6.47 -10.55 -12.71
CA ILE A 55 5.66 -11.65 -13.22
C ILE A 55 6.49 -12.61 -14.09
N HIS A 56 6.20 -13.90 -13.97
CA HIS A 56 6.88 -14.92 -14.77
C HIS A 56 6.01 -16.18 -14.93
N PHE A 57 6.08 -16.84 -16.10
CA PHE A 57 5.42 -18.13 -16.28
C PHE A 57 6.24 -19.26 -15.66
N GLY A 58 5.59 -20.07 -14.84
CA GLY A 58 6.19 -21.30 -14.33
C GLY A 58 6.15 -22.44 -15.34
N PRO A 59 6.97 -23.49 -15.13
CA PRO A 59 6.95 -24.71 -15.96
C PRO A 59 5.61 -25.48 -15.86
N ASP A 60 4.79 -25.15 -14.86
CA ASP A 60 3.42 -25.65 -14.66
C ASP A 60 2.37 -24.90 -15.50
N GLY A 61 2.80 -23.87 -16.26
CA GLY A 61 1.94 -23.01 -17.07
C GLY A 61 1.13 -21.98 -16.29
N LEU A 62 1.35 -21.83 -14.98
CA LEU A 62 0.75 -20.78 -14.18
C LEU A 62 1.56 -19.47 -14.28
N LEU A 63 0.89 -18.34 -14.12
CA LEU A 63 1.53 -17.04 -14.03
C LEU A 63 1.81 -16.73 -12.55
N TYR A 64 3.07 -16.59 -12.18
CA TYR A 64 3.55 -16.22 -10.86
C TYR A 64 3.65 -14.69 -10.79
N VAL A 65 3.01 -14.10 -9.79
CA VAL A 65 2.93 -12.64 -9.61
C VAL A 65 3.40 -12.29 -8.21
N THR A 66 4.41 -11.44 -8.10
CA THR A 66 4.91 -10.93 -6.83
C THR A 66 4.25 -9.61 -6.45
N SER A 67 4.18 -9.33 -5.16
CA SER A 67 3.70 -8.07 -4.60
C SER A 67 4.58 -7.65 -3.42
N VAL A 68 5.25 -6.52 -3.53
CA VAL A 68 6.13 -6.01 -2.47
C VAL A 68 5.32 -5.63 -1.23
N ILE A 69 4.41 -4.69 -1.36
CA ILE A 69 3.61 -4.19 -0.22
C ILE A 69 2.55 -5.21 0.19
N GLY A 70 1.93 -5.92 -0.74
CA GLY A 70 1.04 -7.04 -0.42
C GLY A 70 1.74 -8.21 0.26
N SER A 71 3.07 -8.24 0.19
CA SER A 71 3.94 -9.27 0.79
C SER A 71 3.49 -10.69 0.44
N ASP A 72 3.22 -10.92 -0.83
CA ASP A 72 2.80 -12.23 -1.34
C ASP A 72 3.34 -12.56 -2.72
N LEU A 73 3.34 -13.85 -3.01
CA LEU A 73 3.54 -14.43 -4.34
C LEU A 73 2.25 -15.18 -4.69
N THR A 74 1.52 -14.68 -5.67
CA THR A 74 0.25 -15.23 -6.12
C THR A 74 0.41 -15.97 -7.45
N LEU A 75 -0.13 -17.19 -7.55
CA LEU A 75 -0.17 -18.00 -8.77
C LEU A 75 -1.54 -17.85 -9.41
N LEU A 76 -1.56 -17.44 -10.67
CA LEU A 76 -2.77 -17.24 -11.47
C LEU A 76 -2.89 -18.26 -12.59
N ASN A 77 -4.12 -18.71 -12.84
CA ASN A 77 -4.44 -19.35 -14.11
C ASN A 77 -4.44 -18.28 -15.22
N PRO A 78 -3.60 -18.36 -16.26
CA PRO A 78 -3.46 -17.31 -17.26
C PRO A 78 -4.66 -17.16 -18.20
N GLU A 79 -5.56 -18.18 -18.27
CA GLU A 79 -6.76 -18.13 -19.11
C GLU A 79 -7.97 -17.52 -18.36
N THR A 80 -8.07 -17.76 -17.05
CA THR A 80 -9.25 -17.37 -16.26
C THR A 80 -8.98 -16.25 -15.25
N GLY A 81 -7.73 -15.99 -14.93
CA GLY A 81 -7.34 -15.09 -13.84
C GLY A 81 -7.56 -15.67 -12.43
N GLU A 82 -8.04 -16.92 -12.32
CA GLU A 82 -8.28 -17.55 -11.01
C GLU A 82 -6.97 -17.63 -10.19
N LYS A 83 -7.03 -17.21 -8.92
CA LYS A 83 -5.93 -17.36 -7.96
C LYS A 83 -5.85 -18.82 -7.51
N VAL A 84 -4.88 -19.56 -8.03
CA VAL A 84 -4.68 -20.99 -7.74
C VAL A 84 -4.01 -21.18 -6.38
N ARG A 85 -3.06 -20.32 -6.05
CA ARG A 85 -2.31 -20.35 -4.78
C ARG A 85 -1.77 -18.98 -4.43
N ARG A 86 -1.60 -18.72 -3.14
CA ARG A 86 -0.94 -17.53 -2.60
C ARG A 86 0.04 -17.97 -1.52
N PHE A 87 1.29 -17.53 -1.63
CA PHE A 87 2.32 -17.68 -0.61
C PHE A 87 2.50 -16.36 0.13
N THR A 88 2.62 -16.41 1.44
CA THR A 88 2.66 -15.24 2.33
C THR A 88 3.83 -15.31 3.31
N ALA A 89 3.85 -14.43 4.28
CA ALA A 89 4.81 -14.46 5.38
C ALA A 89 4.78 -15.80 6.16
N GLU A 90 3.66 -16.51 6.21
CA GLU A 90 3.55 -17.84 6.83
C GLU A 90 4.37 -18.89 6.08
N ASP A 91 4.50 -18.73 4.75
CA ASP A 91 5.36 -19.55 3.90
C ASP A 91 6.81 -19.02 3.86
N GLY A 92 7.06 -17.89 4.54
CA GLY A 92 8.33 -17.18 4.57
C GLY A 92 8.61 -16.35 3.32
N VAL A 93 7.57 -15.87 2.64
CA VAL A 93 7.63 -14.90 1.55
C VAL A 93 7.38 -13.50 2.12
N PHE A 94 8.38 -12.62 2.03
CA PHE A 94 8.32 -11.27 2.59
C PHE A 94 8.67 -10.24 1.53
N GLY A 95 7.73 -9.38 1.18
CA GLY A 95 7.93 -8.29 0.24
C GLY A 95 8.62 -8.70 -1.06
N PRO A 96 8.13 -9.74 -1.77
CA PRO A 96 8.76 -10.20 -2.99
C PRO A 96 8.58 -9.19 -4.11
N ASP A 97 9.70 -8.86 -4.79
CA ASP A 97 9.70 -7.89 -5.90
C ASP A 97 9.63 -8.59 -7.25
N ASP A 98 10.55 -9.51 -7.53
CA ASP A 98 10.59 -10.24 -8.80
C ASP A 98 10.78 -11.74 -8.57
N VAL A 99 10.49 -12.56 -9.60
CA VAL A 99 10.54 -14.03 -9.56
C VAL A 99 11.16 -14.60 -10.83
N ALA A 100 11.99 -15.63 -10.69
CA ALA A 100 12.59 -16.34 -11.84
C ALA A 100 12.67 -17.84 -11.58
N PHE A 101 12.75 -18.60 -12.67
CA PHE A 101 12.81 -20.06 -12.66
C PHE A 101 14.20 -20.57 -13.07
N ALA A 102 14.73 -21.49 -12.30
CA ALA A 102 15.91 -22.25 -12.67
C ALA A 102 15.56 -23.37 -13.68
N PRO A 103 16.54 -23.86 -14.47
CA PRO A 103 16.29 -24.94 -15.45
C PRO A 103 15.80 -26.25 -14.84
N ASP A 104 16.03 -26.48 -13.53
CA ASP A 104 15.56 -27.67 -12.82
C ASP A 104 14.11 -27.55 -12.33
N GLY A 105 13.45 -26.39 -12.56
CA GLY A 105 12.09 -26.09 -12.12
C GLY A 105 11.98 -25.48 -10.72
N SER A 106 13.10 -25.27 -10.02
CA SER A 106 13.13 -24.42 -8.82
C SER A 106 12.80 -22.99 -9.18
N TYR A 107 12.13 -22.25 -8.28
CA TYR A 107 11.88 -20.83 -8.50
C TYR A 107 12.33 -20.00 -7.30
N TYR A 108 12.78 -18.80 -7.61
CA TYR A 108 13.37 -17.88 -6.63
C TYR A 108 12.74 -16.51 -6.75
N TRP A 109 12.64 -15.80 -5.61
CA TRP A 109 12.20 -14.41 -5.54
C TRP A 109 13.20 -13.54 -4.80
N THR A 110 13.18 -12.26 -5.12
CA THR A 110 13.90 -11.22 -4.41
C THR A 110 13.01 -10.55 -3.39
N SER A 111 13.54 -10.20 -2.22
CA SER A 111 12.87 -9.39 -1.21
C SER A 111 13.56 -8.03 -1.13
N ILE A 112 12.99 -7.01 -1.78
CA ILE A 112 13.64 -5.71 -1.96
C ILE A 112 14.00 -5.03 -0.64
N LEU A 113 13.10 -5.07 0.36
CA LEU A 113 13.28 -4.39 1.64
C LEU A 113 14.32 -5.05 2.54
N THR A 114 14.47 -6.37 2.44
CA THR A 114 15.37 -7.14 3.30
C THR A 114 16.67 -7.53 2.62
N GLY A 115 16.71 -7.56 1.28
CA GLY A 115 17.84 -8.07 0.51
C GLY A 115 17.95 -9.60 0.52
N GLN A 116 16.94 -10.32 1.01
CA GLN A 116 16.94 -11.78 0.95
C GLN A 116 16.58 -12.24 -0.46
N VAL A 117 17.30 -13.25 -0.96
CA VAL A 117 16.96 -14.00 -2.17
C VAL A 117 16.67 -15.43 -1.75
N ALA A 118 15.43 -15.87 -1.91
CA ALA A 118 14.98 -17.19 -1.48
C ALA A 118 14.15 -17.86 -2.58
N GLY A 119 13.90 -19.14 -2.44
CA GLY A 119 13.18 -19.93 -3.43
C GLY A 119 12.57 -21.19 -2.86
N PHE A 120 11.89 -21.93 -3.74
CA PHE A 120 11.43 -23.29 -3.48
C PHE A 120 11.96 -24.24 -4.55
N THR A 121 12.38 -25.42 -4.12
CA THR A 121 12.70 -26.52 -5.04
C THR A 121 11.42 -27.10 -5.66
N PRO A 122 11.50 -27.93 -6.71
CA PRO A 122 10.33 -28.62 -7.28
C PRO A 122 9.59 -29.48 -6.25
N GLU A 123 10.28 -29.97 -5.21
CA GLU A 123 9.70 -30.73 -4.10
C GLU A 123 9.02 -29.84 -3.05
N GLY A 124 9.13 -28.50 -3.18
CA GLY A 124 8.57 -27.51 -2.27
C GLY A 124 9.44 -27.25 -1.03
N GLU A 125 10.70 -27.59 -1.05
CA GLU A 125 11.65 -27.27 0.01
C GLU A 125 12.15 -25.83 -0.13
N LYS A 126 12.12 -25.05 0.96
CA LYS A 126 12.59 -23.67 0.96
C LYS A 126 14.12 -23.61 0.94
N VAL A 127 14.66 -22.79 0.05
CA VAL A 127 16.08 -22.47 -0.08
C VAL A 127 16.31 -20.98 0.10
N VAL A 128 17.39 -20.59 0.77
CA VAL A 128 17.88 -19.21 0.82
C VAL A 128 19.18 -19.15 0.03
N ALA A 129 19.13 -18.54 -1.16
CA ALA A 129 20.28 -18.42 -2.04
C ALA A 129 21.29 -17.40 -1.51
N ALA A 130 20.81 -16.26 -0.99
CA ALA A 130 21.68 -15.23 -0.42
C ALA A 130 20.96 -14.26 0.51
N GLN A 131 21.76 -13.57 1.31
CA GLN A 131 21.40 -12.33 1.99
C GLN A 131 22.36 -11.25 1.48
N ILE A 132 21.86 -10.32 0.64
CA ILE A 132 22.60 -9.15 0.16
C ILE A 132 22.06 -7.90 0.88
N PRO A 133 22.67 -6.71 0.75
CA PRO A 133 22.06 -5.48 1.25
C PRO A 133 20.68 -5.24 0.63
N PRO A 134 19.77 -4.45 1.27
CA PRO A 134 18.48 -4.08 0.71
C PRO A 134 18.55 -3.54 -0.72
N GLY A 135 17.47 -3.68 -1.47
CA GLY A 135 17.40 -3.28 -2.87
C GLY A 135 17.38 -4.44 -3.86
N ALA A 136 17.44 -5.71 -3.40
CA ALA A 136 17.29 -6.87 -4.30
C ALA A 136 15.96 -6.77 -5.05
N ASN A 137 16.02 -6.44 -6.35
CA ASN A 137 14.84 -6.17 -7.16
C ASN A 137 14.76 -7.15 -8.33
N PRO A 138 15.44 -6.99 -9.48
CA PRO A 138 15.28 -7.95 -10.57
C PRO A 138 16.08 -9.24 -10.31
N ILE A 139 15.54 -10.33 -10.82
CA ILE A 139 16.16 -11.66 -10.76
C ILE A 139 16.00 -12.38 -12.10
N THR A 140 17.05 -13.09 -12.53
CA THR A 140 16.95 -13.97 -13.71
C THR A 140 17.97 -15.08 -13.65
N PHE A 141 17.77 -16.10 -14.46
CA PHE A 141 18.71 -17.22 -14.66
C PHE A 141 19.28 -17.19 -16.08
N SER A 142 20.54 -17.62 -16.23
CA SER A 142 21.06 -18.04 -17.53
C SER A 142 20.57 -19.44 -17.89
N ASP A 143 20.73 -19.81 -19.16
CA ASP A 143 20.36 -21.14 -19.68
C ASP A 143 21.09 -22.28 -18.97
N ASP A 144 22.29 -22.03 -18.47
CA ASP A 144 23.11 -22.99 -17.71
C ASP A 144 22.87 -22.96 -16.20
N GLY A 145 21.90 -22.17 -15.74
CA GLY A 145 21.44 -22.17 -14.35
C GLY A 145 22.21 -21.25 -13.39
N ARG A 146 22.92 -20.26 -13.90
CA ARG A 146 23.54 -19.20 -13.09
C ARG A 146 22.47 -18.19 -12.67
N LEU A 147 22.46 -17.78 -11.41
CA LEU A 147 21.47 -16.86 -10.83
C LEU A 147 22.04 -15.44 -10.74
N PHE A 148 21.31 -14.47 -11.29
CA PHE A 148 21.67 -13.05 -11.28
C PHE A 148 20.62 -12.22 -10.58
N VAL A 149 21.07 -11.26 -9.76
CA VAL A 149 20.23 -10.30 -9.02
C VAL A 149 20.88 -8.92 -9.07
N SER A 150 20.11 -7.90 -9.36
CA SER A 150 20.56 -6.52 -9.25
C SER A 150 19.82 -5.77 -8.13
N GLN A 151 20.47 -4.76 -7.58
CA GLN A 151 19.82 -3.81 -6.67
C GLN A 151 19.20 -2.65 -7.45
N CYS A 152 18.02 -2.19 -7.01
CA CYS A 152 17.36 -0.99 -7.46
C CYS A 152 16.75 -0.24 -6.28
N PHE A 153 16.62 1.10 -6.35
CA PHE A 153 16.10 2.04 -5.38
C PHE A 153 16.85 2.11 -4.03
N LEU A 154 17.35 1.00 -3.51
CA LEU A 154 18.10 0.92 -2.24
C LEU A 154 19.56 0.50 -2.44
N GLY A 155 20.01 0.37 -3.68
CA GLY A 155 21.36 -0.01 -4.07
C GLY A 155 21.53 -0.07 -5.58
N THR A 156 22.77 -0.28 -6.06
CA THR A 156 23.12 -0.19 -7.49
C THR A 156 24.08 -1.28 -7.95
N THR A 157 24.17 -2.39 -7.22
CA THR A 157 25.11 -3.48 -7.49
C THR A 157 24.44 -4.64 -8.21
N LEU A 158 25.14 -5.23 -9.17
CA LEU A 158 24.78 -6.45 -9.87
C LEU A 158 25.57 -7.63 -9.31
N TYR A 159 24.87 -8.69 -8.94
CA TYR A 159 25.42 -9.90 -8.33
C TYR A 159 25.17 -11.14 -9.17
N GLU A 160 26.09 -12.10 -9.09
CA GLU A 160 25.84 -13.52 -9.32
C GLU A 160 25.75 -14.22 -7.97
N LEU A 161 24.74 -15.05 -7.80
CA LEU A 161 24.46 -15.79 -6.57
C LEU A 161 24.55 -17.31 -6.82
N ASP A 162 24.92 -18.04 -5.79
CA ASP A 162 24.77 -19.49 -5.80
C ASP A 162 23.32 -19.86 -5.42
N PRO A 163 22.53 -20.49 -6.32
CA PRO A 163 21.15 -20.86 -6.00
C PRO A 163 21.00 -21.74 -4.76
N LYS A 164 22.05 -22.49 -4.39
CA LYS A 164 22.05 -23.35 -3.19
C LYS A 164 22.43 -22.60 -1.90
N GLY A 165 22.94 -21.37 -2.02
CA GLY A 165 23.40 -20.58 -0.88
C GLY A 165 24.69 -21.11 -0.22
N GLU A 166 25.46 -21.93 -0.90
CA GLU A 166 26.71 -22.52 -0.39
C GLU A 166 27.91 -21.60 -0.61
N ALA A 167 27.89 -20.77 -1.66
CA ALA A 167 28.92 -19.81 -1.99
C ALA A 167 28.48 -18.37 -1.70
N ALA A 168 29.45 -17.49 -1.39
CA ALA A 168 29.19 -16.07 -1.19
C ALA A 168 28.81 -15.36 -2.51
N PRO A 169 27.94 -14.32 -2.48
CA PRO A 169 27.62 -13.51 -3.64
C PRO A 169 28.87 -12.95 -4.34
N ARG A 170 28.92 -13.07 -5.66
CA ARG A 170 29.97 -12.47 -6.51
C ARG A 170 29.45 -11.16 -7.10
N VAL A 171 30.16 -10.06 -6.88
CA VAL A 171 29.87 -8.79 -7.54
C VAL A 171 30.34 -8.87 -8.99
N ILE A 172 29.43 -8.61 -9.93
CA ILE A 172 29.74 -8.48 -11.37
C ILE A 172 30.08 -7.04 -11.68
N ALA A 173 29.26 -6.10 -11.22
CA ALA A 173 29.45 -4.68 -11.36
C ALA A 173 28.81 -3.94 -10.17
N ASP A 174 29.40 -2.82 -9.78
CA ASP A 174 28.89 -1.91 -8.76
C ASP A 174 28.75 -0.50 -9.32
N ASP A 175 28.09 0.38 -8.57
CA ASP A 175 27.89 1.79 -8.96
C ASP A 175 27.31 1.93 -10.39
N LEU A 176 26.25 1.16 -10.67
CA LEU A 176 25.60 1.13 -11.99
C LEU A 176 24.81 2.43 -12.31
N GLY A 177 24.82 3.41 -11.42
CA GLY A 177 24.23 4.72 -11.63
C GLY A 177 23.34 5.18 -10.46
N PRO A 178 22.77 6.38 -10.54
CA PRO A 178 22.00 6.93 -9.45
C PRO A 178 20.72 6.12 -9.21
N GLY A 179 20.50 5.70 -7.96
CA GLY A 179 19.25 5.18 -7.46
C GLY A 179 18.85 3.76 -7.90
N CYS A 180 19.40 3.25 -9.01
CA CYS A 180 19.04 1.92 -9.51
C CYS A 180 20.17 1.33 -10.36
N GLY A 181 20.51 0.07 -10.12
CA GLY A 181 21.42 -0.69 -10.98
C GLY A 181 20.72 -1.08 -12.27
N LEU A 182 20.09 -2.25 -12.26
CA LEU A 182 19.18 -2.71 -13.32
C LEU A 182 17.80 -2.95 -12.71
N ASN A 183 16.76 -2.84 -13.52
CA ASN A 183 15.42 -3.31 -13.21
C ASN A 183 15.05 -4.45 -14.17
N GLY A 184 13.92 -5.07 -14.09
CA GLY A 184 13.39 -6.19 -14.85
C GLY A 184 14.33 -6.82 -15.90
N MET A 185 15.26 -7.69 -15.46
CA MET A 185 16.33 -8.28 -16.27
C MET A 185 15.87 -9.53 -17.05
N ASP A 186 16.62 -9.85 -18.11
CA ASP A 186 16.51 -11.14 -18.79
C ASP A 186 17.85 -11.60 -19.37
N TRP A 187 17.98 -12.90 -19.65
CA TRP A 187 19.14 -13.51 -20.29
C TRP A 187 18.97 -13.48 -21.81
N GLY A 188 19.92 -12.85 -22.49
CA GLY A 188 19.87 -12.71 -23.95
C GLY A 188 20.34 -13.94 -24.70
N PRO A 189 19.87 -14.12 -25.94
CA PRO A 189 20.22 -15.26 -26.81
C PRO A 189 21.70 -15.25 -27.22
N ASP A 190 22.41 -14.16 -27.03
CA ASP A 190 23.86 -13.99 -27.27
C ASP A 190 24.72 -14.35 -26.04
N GLY A 191 24.09 -14.83 -24.96
CA GLY A 191 24.79 -15.21 -23.72
C GLY A 191 25.22 -14.03 -22.86
N ARG A 192 24.55 -12.89 -22.96
CA ARG A 192 24.75 -11.70 -22.12
C ARG A 192 23.52 -11.46 -21.26
N LEU A 193 23.73 -10.83 -20.10
CA LEU A 193 22.67 -10.40 -19.21
C LEU A 193 22.19 -9.01 -19.62
N TYR A 194 20.91 -8.86 -19.92
CA TYR A 194 20.28 -7.61 -20.31
C TYR A 194 19.45 -7.02 -19.17
N GLY A 195 19.41 -5.69 -19.08
CA GLY A 195 18.54 -5.00 -18.14
C GLY A 195 18.35 -3.53 -18.48
N PRO A 196 17.18 -2.96 -18.14
CA PRO A 196 16.91 -1.56 -18.31
C PRO A 196 17.52 -0.77 -17.15
N ARG A 197 17.91 0.47 -17.42
CA ARG A 197 18.34 1.44 -16.42
C ARG A 197 17.26 2.49 -16.23
N TRP A 198 16.50 2.35 -15.17
CA TRP A 198 15.31 3.15 -14.84
C TRP A 198 15.51 4.66 -15.01
N PHE A 199 16.54 5.24 -14.37
CA PHE A 199 16.80 6.68 -14.40
C PHE A 199 17.64 7.15 -15.59
N ALA A 200 18.20 6.23 -16.39
CA ALA A 200 19.03 6.56 -17.53
C ALA A 200 18.31 6.49 -18.87
N GLY A 201 17.10 5.90 -18.93
CA GLY A 201 16.32 5.77 -20.16
C GLY A 201 17.00 4.90 -21.22
N GLU A 202 17.77 3.88 -20.80
CA GLU A 202 18.52 2.99 -21.67
C GLU A 202 18.38 1.52 -21.28
N VAL A 203 18.63 0.64 -22.23
CA VAL A 203 18.83 -0.80 -22.02
C VAL A 203 20.32 -1.10 -22.21
N VAL A 204 20.88 -1.85 -21.29
CA VAL A 204 22.29 -2.28 -21.32
C VAL A 204 22.40 -3.79 -21.27
N SER A 205 23.54 -4.34 -21.72
CA SER A 205 23.91 -5.73 -21.51
C SER A 205 25.26 -5.86 -20.81
N PHE A 206 25.45 -6.96 -20.10
CA PHE A 206 26.69 -7.31 -19.41
C PHE A 206 27.21 -8.66 -19.89
N ASP A 207 28.50 -8.71 -20.16
CA ASP A 207 29.27 -9.93 -20.09
C ASP A 207 29.50 -10.23 -18.58
N VAL A 208 28.83 -11.25 -18.06
CA VAL A 208 28.80 -11.52 -16.61
C VAL A 208 30.13 -12.04 -16.06
N ASP A 209 31.06 -12.51 -16.91
CA ASP A 209 32.37 -13.00 -16.51
C ASP A 209 33.38 -11.86 -16.37
N THR A 210 33.32 -10.89 -17.29
CA THR A 210 34.25 -9.75 -17.34
C THR A 210 33.70 -8.48 -16.72
N GLY A 211 32.38 -8.36 -16.59
CA GLY A 211 31.69 -7.12 -16.19
C GLY A 211 31.60 -6.06 -17.32
N GLU A 212 31.98 -6.42 -18.55
CA GLU A 212 31.92 -5.50 -19.71
C GLU A 212 30.47 -5.13 -20.01
N ARG A 213 30.16 -3.83 -19.91
CA ARG A 213 28.85 -3.25 -20.22
C ARG A 213 28.78 -2.74 -21.66
N ARG A 214 27.62 -2.95 -22.32
CA ARG A 214 27.25 -2.33 -23.60
C ARG A 214 25.92 -1.65 -23.48
N THR A 215 25.72 -0.53 -24.19
CA THR A 215 24.40 0.08 -24.38
C THR A 215 23.76 -0.51 -25.62
N GLU A 216 22.60 -1.11 -25.48
CA GLU A 216 21.88 -1.82 -26.53
C GLU A 216 20.78 -0.94 -27.16
N ALA A 217 20.10 -0.13 -26.32
CA ALA A 217 19.06 0.78 -26.77
C ALA A 217 18.96 2.01 -25.85
N THR A 218 18.46 3.13 -26.39
CA THR A 218 18.32 4.40 -25.66
C THR A 218 17.02 5.11 -26.03
N GLY A 219 16.69 6.19 -25.30
CA GLY A 219 15.55 7.06 -25.61
C GLY A 219 14.21 6.53 -25.09
N PHE A 220 14.23 5.79 -24.02
CA PHE A 220 13.06 5.45 -23.21
C PHE A 220 12.83 6.55 -22.17
N ALA A 221 11.59 6.71 -21.73
CA ALA A 221 11.27 7.64 -20.65
C ALA A 221 11.70 7.05 -19.30
N VAL A 222 11.18 5.88 -18.95
CA VAL A 222 11.51 5.13 -17.73
C VAL A 222 11.38 3.63 -18.04
N PRO A 223 12.40 2.96 -18.58
CA PRO A 223 12.29 1.55 -18.92
C PRO A 223 12.30 0.71 -17.64
N ALA A 224 11.24 -0.08 -17.41
CA ALA A 224 11.04 -0.89 -16.22
C ALA A 224 11.53 -2.33 -16.39
N ALA A 225 11.24 -2.96 -17.52
CA ALA A 225 11.62 -4.35 -17.77
C ALA A 225 12.00 -4.59 -19.22
N ILE A 226 12.78 -5.64 -19.43
CA ILE A 226 13.05 -6.22 -20.76
C ILE A 226 12.80 -7.72 -20.74
N LYS A 227 12.37 -8.25 -21.87
CA LYS A 227 12.26 -9.69 -22.11
C LYS A 227 12.59 -10.02 -23.56
N PHE A 228 12.99 -11.26 -23.79
CA PHE A 228 13.13 -11.79 -25.13
C PHE A 228 11.96 -12.71 -25.45
N ASP A 229 11.41 -12.59 -26.68
CA ASP A 229 10.41 -13.51 -27.20
C ASP A 229 11.07 -14.84 -27.65
N SER A 230 10.28 -15.82 -28.11
CA SER A 230 10.79 -17.13 -28.54
C SER A 230 11.68 -17.06 -29.78
N GLU A 231 11.66 -15.96 -30.54
CA GLU A 231 12.52 -15.70 -31.70
C GLU A 231 13.82 -14.99 -31.29
N GLY A 232 13.97 -14.61 -30.02
CA GLY A 232 15.11 -13.86 -29.48
C GLY A 232 15.04 -12.36 -29.78
N THR A 233 13.86 -11.81 -30.05
CA THR A 233 13.67 -10.38 -30.24
C THR A 233 13.53 -9.69 -28.89
N LEU A 234 14.27 -8.60 -28.68
CA LEU A 234 14.20 -7.79 -27.46
C LEU A 234 12.92 -6.98 -27.40
N HIS A 235 12.23 -7.05 -26.26
CA HIS A 235 11.10 -6.20 -25.93
C HIS A 235 11.41 -5.38 -24.67
N VAL A 236 10.88 -4.16 -24.62
CA VAL A 236 11.09 -3.21 -23.52
C VAL A 236 9.74 -2.68 -23.04
N LEU A 237 9.52 -2.72 -21.72
CA LEU A 237 8.39 -2.08 -21.05
C LEU A 237 8.83 -0.70 -20.56
N ASP A 238 8.25 0.37 -21.09
CA ASP A 238 8.49 1.74 -20.63
C ASP A 238 7.36 2.19 -19.70
N THR A 239 7.60 2.16 -18.39
CA THR A 239 6.59 2.51 -17.38
C THR A 239 6.24 3.99 -17.40
N GLY A 240 7.15 4.86 -17.88
CA GLY A 240 6.93 6.30 -17.96
C GLY A 240 5.92 6.68 -19.04
N THR A 241 5.89 5.95 -20.16
CA THR A 241 4.94 6.16 -21.27
C THR A 241 3.79 5.14 -21.27
N GLY A 242 3.95 4.01 -20.59
CA GLY A 242 3.02 2.89 -20.63
C GLY A 242 3.17 2.01 -21.89
N GLU A 243 4.25 2.17 -22.64
CA GLU A 243 4.47 1.46 -23.92
C GLU A 243 5.16 0.12 -23.73
N VAL A 244 4.69 -0.88 -24.47
CA VAL A 244 5.44 -2.11 -24.77
C VAL A 244 6.06 -1.94 -26.15
N VAL A 245 7.40 -2.00 -26.20
CA VAL A 245 8.20 -1.70 -27.37
C VAL A 245 8.96 -2.94 -27.83
N ARG A 246 8.78 -3.33 -29.10
CA ARG A 246 9.58 -4.36 -29.77
C ARG A 246 10.78 -3.71 -30.47
N MET A 247 11.95 -4.31 -30.30
CA MET A 247 13.20 -3.84 -30.91
C MET A 247 13.50 -4.72 -32.14
N GLY A 248 12.97 -4.33 -33.30
CA GLY A 248 13.19 -5.05 -34.56
C GLY A 248 14.38 -4.53 -35.36
N GLU A 249 14.66 -5.18 -36.51
CA GLU A 249 15.74 -4.76 -37.44
C GLU A 249 15.54 -3.34 -37.99
N GLU A 250 14.28 -2.89 -38.13
CA GLU A 250 13.92 -1.55 -38.61
C GLU A 250 13.90 -0.50 -37.49
N GLY A 251 14.16 -0.88 -36.24
CA GLY A 251 14.19 -0.03 -35.05
C GLY A 251 13.05 -0.34 -34.06
N ARG A 252 12.59 0.69 -33.34
CA ARG A 252 11.57 0.60 -32.30
C ARG A 252 10.17 0.53 -32.91
N GLU A 253 9.37 -0.41 -32.43
CA GLU A 253 7.95 -0.55 -32.76
C GLU A 253 7.14 -0.61 -31.46
N VAL A 254 6.17 0.31 -31.28
CA VAL A 254 5.22 0.24 -30.16
C VAL A 254 4.14 -0.78 -30.51
N ILE A 255 4.12 -1.90 -29.79
CA ILE A 255 3.19 -3.02 -30.02
C ILE A 255 2.01 -3.03 -29.05
N GLY A 256 1.98 -2.09 -28.10
CA GLY A 256 0.89 -1.90 -27.17
C GLY A 256 1.12 -0.72 -26.25
N THR A 257 0.03 -0.17 -25.71
CA THR A 257 0.08 0.96 -24.77
C THR A 257 -0.94 0.73 -23.66
N LEU A 258 -0.50 0.93 -22.43
CA LEU A 258 -1.28 0.84 -21.20
C LEU A 258 -1.14 2.14 -20.40
N THR A 259 -1.83 2.25 -19.26
CA THR A 259 -1.60 3.35 -18.33
C THR A 259 -0.20 3.24 -17.71
N PRO A 260 0.55 4.35 -17.54
CA PRO A 260 1.83 4.37 -16.83
C PRO A 260 1.75 3.80 -15.40
N GLY A 261 2.89 3.36 -14.86
CA GLY A 261 2.95 2.70 -13.55
C GLY A 261 3.00 1.17 -13.66
N LEU A 262 3.58 0.71 -14.78
CA LEU A 262 3.83 -0.71 -15.07
C LEU A 262 5.13 -1.17 -14.40
N ASP A 263 5.20 -2.44 -14.03
CA ASP A 263 6.39 -3.01 -13.39
C ASP A 263 7.15 -3.97 -14.30
N ASN A 264 6.49 -5.03 -14.70
CA ASN A 264 7.12 -6.11 -15.44
C ASN A 264 6.17 -6.71 -16.48
N PHE A 265 6.69 -7.58 -17.34
CA PHE A 265 5.89 -8.33 -18.29
C PHE A 265 6.49 -9.73 -18.51
N ALA A 266 5.68 -10.65 -19.01
CA ALA A 266 6.09 -12.01 -19.33
C ALA A 266 5.43 -12.47 -20.62
N PHE A 267 6.11 -13.36 -21.33
CA PHE A 267 5.57 -14.10 -22.47
C PHE A 267 5.05 -15.47 -22.02
N ASP A 268 3.89 -15.87 -22.54
CA ASP A 268 3.50 -17.27 -22.50
C ASP A 268 4.21 -18.09 -23.61
N SER A 269 3.93 -19.38 -23.69
CA SER A 269 4.54 -20.27 -24.70
C SER A 269 4.12 -19.95 -26.17
N SER A 270 3.22 -19.00 -26.37
CA SER A 270 2.73 -18.54 -27.69
C SER A 270 3.17 -17.11 -27.98
N ASP A 271 4.09 -16.56 -27.18
CA ASP A 271 4.55 -15.17 -27.19
C ASP A 271 3.43 -14.13 -26.92
N THR A 272 2.35 -14.55 -26.23
CA THR A 272 1.35 -13.61 -25.73
C THR A 272 1.91 -12.86 -24.53
N ILE A 273 1.76 -11.53 -24.54
CA ILE A 273 2.29 -10.65 -23.47
C ILE A 273 1.29 -10.51 -22.33
N PHE A 274 1.80 -10.66 -21.11
CA PHE A 274 1.11 -10.32 -19.87
C PHE A 274 1.89 -9.21 -19.17
N VAL A 275 1.18 -8.19 -18.67
CA VAL A 275 1.80 -7.00 -18.07
C VAL A 275 1.25 -6.77 -16.67
N SER A 276 2.13 -6.48 -15.71
CA SER A 276 1.81 -6.11 -14.32
C SER A 276 1.90 -4.60 -14.10
N SER A 277 1.14 -4.11 -13.11
CA SER A 277 1.18 -2.72 -12.67
C SER A 277 1.36 -2.64 -11.16
N TYR A 278 2.41 -1.95 -10.72
CA TYR A 278 2.63 -1.69 -9.30
C TYR A 278 1.73 -0.56 -8.77
N THR A 279 1.29 0.35 -9.64
CA THR A 279 0.41 1.47 -9.23
C THR A 279 -1.04 1.05 -9.10
N ASP A 280 -1.55 0.27 -10.03
CA ASP A 280 -2.98 -0.09 -10.11
C ASP A 280 -3.25 -1.56 -9.76
N GLY A 281 -2.24 -2.40 -9.55
CA GLY A 281 -2.38 -3.80 -9.16
C GLY A 281 -3.04 -4.71 -10.20
N PHE A 282 -3.17 -4.26 -11.45
CA PHE A 282 -3.74 -5.09 -12.51
C PHE A 282 -2.73 -6.09 -13.09
N ILE A 283 -3.25 -7.16 -13.65
CA ILE A 283 -2.57 -8.01 -14.65
C ILE A 283 -3.40 -7.94 -15.93
N LYS A 284 -2.77 -7.56 -17.03
CA LYS A 284 -3.41 -7.49 -18.34
C LYS A 284 -2.74 -8.43 -19.33
N ARG A 285 -3.58 -9.05 -20.19
CA ARG A 285 -3.16 -9.93 -21.29
C ARG A 285 -3.34 -9.19 -22.61
N GLN A 286 -2.34 -9.26 -23.50
CA GLN A 286 -2.40 -8.70 -24.84
C GLN A 286 -3.30 -9.55 -25.76
N ASN A 287 -4.12 -8.88 -26.57
CA ASN A 287 -4.93 -9.46 -27.62
C ASN A 287 -4.19 -9.46 -28.95
N GLU A 288 -4.67 -10.23 -29.94
CA GLU A 288 -4.08 -10.30 -31.30
C GLU A 288 -4.03 -8.93 -32.02
N ASP A 289 -4.89 -7.98 -31.66
CA ASP A 289 -4.94 -6.65 -32.26
C ASP A 289 -4.03 -5.62 -31.53
N GLY A 290 -3.24 -6.06 -30.55
CA GLY A 290 -2.36 -5.24 -29.73
C GLY A 290 -3.04 -4.50 -28.57
N THR A 291 -4.36 -4.63 -28.42
CA THR A 291 -5.08 -4.14 -27.23
C THR A 291 -4.86 -5.07 -26.04
N PHE A 292 -5.28 -4.63 -24.84
CA PHE A 292 -5.14 -5.43 -23.62
C PHE A 292 -6.49 -5.64 -22.93
N THR A 293 -6.67 -6.83 -22.35
CA THR A 293 -7.81 -7.17 -21.49
C THR A 293 -7.35 -7.51 -20.08
N ASP A 294 -8.21 -7.23 -19.09
CA ASP A 294 -7.92 -7.55 -17.70
C ASP A 294 -7.96 -9.06 -17.47
N LEU A 295 -6.83 -9.61 -17.01
CA LEU A 295 -6.80 -10.91 -16.35
C LEU A 295 -7.12 -10.75 -14.87
N GLN A 296 -6.55 -9.71 -14.24
CA GLN A 296 -6.92 -9.19 -12.93
C GLN A 296 -7.22 -7.70 -13.05
N PRO A 297 -8.38 -7.22 -12.61
CA PRO A 297 -8.71 -5.81 -12.66
C PRO A 297 -7.83 -5.00 -11.70
N GLY A 298 -7.56 -3.76 -12.10
CA GLY A 298 -6.89 -2.77 -11.28
C GLY A 298 -7.83 -1.95 -10.41
N GLY A 299 -7.25 -1.05 -9.63
CA GLY A 299 -7.93 -0.13 -8.72
C GLY A 299 -6.97 0.39 -7.66
N MET A 300 -7.49 0.79 -6.49
CA MET A 300 -6.64 1.10 -5.34
C MET A 300 -5.76 -0.09 -4.99
N SER A 301 -4.46 0.15 -4.85
CA SER A 301 -3.48 -0.90 -4.55
C SER A 301 -3.04 -0.87 -3.09
N HIS A 302 -2.92 0.33 -2.52
CA HIS A 302 -2.38 0.57 -1.17
C HIS A 302 -3.06 1.79 -0.53
N PRO A 303 -4.42 1.79 -0.37
CA PRO A 303 -5.13 2.94 0.16
C PRO A 303 -4.75 3.21 1.61
N GLY A 304 -4.33 4.45 1.87
CA GLY A 304 -3.96 4.95 3.19
C GLY A 304 -4.88 6.08 3.65
N GLY A 305 -4.32 7.28 3.88
CA GLY A 305 -5.08 8.44 4.30
C GLY A 305 -6.19 8.83 3.34
N VAL A 306 -7.26 9.42 3.87
CA VAL A 306 -8.42 9.92 3.14
C VAL A 306 -8.71 11.36 3.53
N ALA A 307 -9.13 12.19 2.55
CA ALA A 307 -9.60 13.55 2.78
C ALA A 307 -10.82 13.85 1.89
N VAL A 308 -11.84 14.51 2.45
CA VAL A 308 -13.04 14.92 1.74
C VAL A 308 -12.98 16.40 1.41
N ILE A 309 -13.03 16.76 0.11
CA ILE A 309 -13.07 18.14 -0.35
C ILE A 309 -14.23 18.30 -1.33
N GLY A 310 -15.27 19.00 -0.92
CA GLY A 310 -16.50 19.16 -1.73
C GLY A 310 -17.12 17.80 -2.07
N ASP A 311 -17.30 17.53 -3.35
CA ASP A 311 -17.89 16.26 -3.82
C ASP A 311 -16.85 15.15 -4.07
N THR A 312 -15.58 15.39 -3.73
CA THR A 312 -14.50 14.43 -3.98
C THR A 312 -13.92 13.86 -2.69
N VAL A 313 -13.85 12.55 -2.61
CA VAL A 313 -13.10 11.79 -1.60
C VAL A 313 -11.72 11.46 -2.17
N TRP A 314 -10.69 12.10 -1.62
CA TRP A 314 -9.30 11.87 -2.00
C TRP A 314 -8.69 10.75 -1.17
N VAL A 315 -8.00 9.83 -1.83
CA VAL A 315 -7.29 8.71 -1.20
C VAL A 315 -5.82 8.74 -1.61
N ALA A 316 -4.95 8.73 -0.61
CA ALA A 316 -3.51 8.47 -0.81
C ALA A 316 -3.32 6.96 -0.99
N ASP A 317 -3.02 6.53 -2.22
CA ASP A 317 -2.87 5.12 -2.61
C ASP A 317 -1.39 4.81 -2.93
N VAL A 318 -0.48 5.15 -2.05
CA VAL A 318 0.99 5.10 -2.11
C VAL A 318 1.57 5.51 -3.47
N HIS A 319 1.30 4.75 -4.53
CA HIS A 319 1.79 5.02 -5.89
C HIS A 319 0.80 5.79 -6.76
N ALA A 320 -0.31 6.23 -6.18
CA ALA A 320 -1.31 7.07 -6.83
C ALA A 320 -2.00 7.99 -5.82
N LEU A 321 -2.50 9.11 -6.32
CA LEU A 321 -3.48 9.94 -5.64
C LEU A 321 -4.79 9.76 -6.41
N ARG A 322 -5.84 9.28 -5.73
CA ARG A 322 -7.13 8.97 -6.36
C ARG A 322 -8.22 9.85 -5.80
N GLY A 323 -9.11 10.32 -6.67
CA GLY A 323 -10.32 11.04 -6.31
C GLY A 323 -11.55 10.24 -6.72
N PHE A 324 -12.46 10.06 -5.77
CA PHE A 324 -13.73 9.37 -5.95
C PHE A 324 -14.88 10.34 -5.78
N ASP A 325 -15.92 10.19 -6.59
CA ASP A 325 -17.18 10.89 -6.37
C ASP A 325 -17.79 10.44 -5.03
N ARG A 326 -18.08 11.39 -4.15
CA ARG A 326 -18.52 11.16 -2.77
C ARG A 326 -19.82 10.34 -2.67
N GLU A 327 -20.73 10.53 -3.63
CA GLU A 327 -22.05 9.87 -3.61
C GLU A 327 -22.02 8.49 -4.23
N THR A 328 -21.37 8.36 -5.39
CA THR A 328 -21.39 7.14 -6.21
C THR A 328 -20.23 6.21 -5.96
N GLY A 329 -19.10 6.72 -5.44
CA GLY A 329 -17.84 5.98 -5.33
C GLY A 329 -17.14 5.77 -6.68
N GLU A 330 -17.58 6.42 -7.76
CA GLU A 330 -16.90 6.37 -9.06
C GLU A 330 -15.54 7.03 -8.96
N GLU A 331 -14.49 6.37 -9.44
CA GLU A 331 -13.14 6.95 -9.53
C GLU A 331 -13.13 7.97 -10.68
N ILE A 332 -12.99 9.26 -10.35
CA ILE A 332 -13.05 10.39 -11.28
C ILE A 332 -11.69 10.97 -11.62
N ILE A 333 -10.68 10.73 -10.76
CA ILE A 333 -9.31 11.22 -10.94
C ILE A 333 -8.32 10.16 -10.47
N THR A 334 -7.27 9.92 -11.30
CA THR A 334 -6.10 9.13 -10.89
C THR A 334 -4.83 9.83 -11.34
N GLN A 335 -4.01 10.26 -10.38
CA GLN A 335 -2.69 10.82 -10.61
C GLN A 335 -1.65 9.81 -10.13
N ARG A 336 -0.84 9.26 -11.05
CA ARG A 336 0.12 8.17 -10.74
C ARG A 336 1.50 8.70 -10.44
N ASN A 337 2.16 8.09 -9.48
CA ASN A 337 3.55 8.33 -9.15
C ASN A 337 4.44 7.28 -9.84
N ILE A 338 5.32 7.75 -10.71
CA ILE A 338 6.42 6.91 -11.22
C ILE A 338 7.58 7.05 -10.24
N VAL A 339 7.95 5.98 -9.58
CA VAL A 339 8.91 5.98 -8.45
C VAL A 339 10.21 6.71 -8.80
N GLY A 340 10.53 7.73 -8.00
CA GLY A 340 11.72 8.57 -8.17
C GLY A 340 11.69 9.50 -9.39
N VAL A 341 10.58 9.54 -10.14
CA VAL A 341 10.37 10.40 -11.30
C VAL A 341 9.05 11.15 -11.14
N GLY A 342 9.04 12.43 -11.34
CA GLY A 342 7.86 13.25 -11.13
C GLY A 342 7.77 13.86 -9.73
N GLU A 343 6.70 14.58 -9.49
CA GLU A 343 6.57 15.47 -8.32
C GLU A 343 5.56 14.99 -7.28
N LEU A 344 4.68 14.03 -7.63
CA LEU A 344 3.62 13.56 -6.73
C LEU A 344 4.17 12.84 -5.49
N GLY A 345 5.13 11.93 -5.69
CA GLY A 345 5.70 11.10 -4.62
C GLY A 345 4.80 9.95 -4.18
N GLY A 346 5.36 9.10 -3.31
CA GLY A 346 4.67 7.94 -2.74
C GLY A 346 3.91 8.29 -1.47
N SER A 347 2.66 8.75 -1.58
CA SER A 347 1.90 9.30 -0.45
C SER A 347 1.23 8.23 0.40
N LEU A 348 1.50 8.26 1.71
CA LEU A 348 0.86 7.41 2.70
C LEU A 348 -0.41 8.03 3.29
N ASN A 349 -0.43 9.36 3.43
CA ASN A 349 -1.54 10.09 3.99
C ASN A 349 -1.85 11.34 3.17
N VAL A 350 -3.10 11.77 3.21
CA VAL A 350 -3.61 12.99 2.59
C VAL A 350 -4.48 13.75 3.58
N SER A 351 -4.36 15.08 3.60
CA SER A 351 -5.26 15.99 4.30
C SER A 351 -5.57 17.20 3.45
N ALA A 352 -6.66 17.90 3.77
CA ALA A 352 -7.12 19.08 3.05
C ALA A 352 -6.31 20.34 3.41
N ASP A 353 -6.07 21.22 2.41
CA ASP A 353 -5.50 22.56 2.56
C ASP A 353 -6.20 23.52 1.59
N GLY A 354 -7.44 23.87 1.88
CA GLY A 354 -8.32 24.59 0.94
C GLY A 354 -8.58 23.75 -0.31
N ASP A 355 -8.20 24.26 -1.48
CA ASP A 355 -8.30 23.50 -2.75
C ASP A 355 -7.08 22.60 -3.00
N ASN A 356 -6.03 22.71 -2.18
CA ASN A 356 -4.84 21.88 -2.23
C ASN A 356 -4.95 20.69 -1.27
N LEU A 357 -4.02 19.75 -1.48
CA LEU A 357 -3.84 18.58 -0.63
C LEU A 357 -2.47 18.61 0.03
N ILE A 358 -2.38 18.17 1.27
CA ILE A 358 -1.12 17.91 1.96
C ILE A 358 -0.89 16.40 1.90
N LEU A 359 0.21 16.00 1.25
CA LEU A 359 0.58 14.61 1.05
C LEU A 359 1.78 14.27 1.93
N SER A 360 1.65 13.27 2.80
CA SER A 360 2.75 12.76 3.62
C SER A 360 3.32 11.51 2.99
N SER A 361 4.62 11.50 2.66
CA SER A 361 5.30 10.38 2.05
C SER A 361 6.34 9.76 3.00
N TRP A 362 6.03 8.59 3.52
CA TRP A 362 6.97 7.78 4.28
C TRP A 362 8.17 7.35 3.44
N PHE A 363 7.93 6.99 2.18
CA PHE A 363 8.93 6.46 1.26
C PHE A 363 9.92 7.54 0.80
N ASP A 364 9.43 8.76 0.50
CA ASP A 364 10.26 9.88 0.07
C ASP A 364 10.82 10.69 1.26
N SER A 365 10.38 10.38 2.50
CA SER A 365 10.77 11.12 3.70
C SER A 365 10.44 12.61 3.61
N ASP A 366 9.27 12.95 3.07
CA ASP A 366 8.84 14.33 2.86
C ASP A 366 7.34 14.55 3.04
N VAL A 367 6.96 15.83 3.11
CA VAL A 367 5.57 16.30 3.01
C VAL A 367 5.48 17.28 1.86
N ARG A 368 4.45 17.15 1.04
CA ARG A 368 4.19 17.98 -0.15
C ARG A 368 2.83 18.66 -0.05
N ILE A 369 2.77 19.95 -0.41
CA ILE A 369 1.50 20.59 -0.76
C ILE A 369 1.32 20.41 -2.25
N TRP A 370 0.21 19.81 -2.64
CA TRP A 370 -0.11 19.42 -4.00
C TRP A 370 -1.37 20.14 -4.49
N ASP A 371 -1.30 20.75 -5.65
CA ASP A 371 -2.46 21.26 -6.37
C ASP A 371 -3.01 20.15 -7.30
N PRO A 372 -4.14 19.53 -6.96
CA PRO A 372 -4.67 18.43 -7.75
C PRO A 372 -5.25 18.87 -9.10
N ALA A 373 -5.62 20.15 -9.27
CA ALA A 373 -6.18 20.66 -10.50
C ALA A 373 -5.10 20.90 -11.58
N THR A 374 -3.95 21.43 -11.18
CA THR A 374 -2.81 21.66 -12.08
C THR A 374 -1.82 20.49 -12.08
N GLN A 375 -1.95 19.56 -11.15
CA GLN A 375 -1.05 18.43 -10.94
C GLN A 375 0.41 18.89 -10.72
N THR A 376 0.57 19.89 -9.85
CA THR A 376 1.87 20.45 -9.53
C THR A 376 2.11 20.52 -8.02
N ARG A 377 3.38 20.36 -7.65
CA ARG A 377 3.84 20.52 -6.28
C ARG A 377 4.02 22.01 -5.95
N VAL A 378 3.22 22.51 -5.00
CA VAL A 378 3.29 23.90 -4.51
C VAL A 378 4.44 24.11 -3.53
N ARG A 379 4.64 23.16 -2.60
CA ARG A 379 5.68 23.19 -1.56
C ARG A 379 6.14 21.77 -1.22
N GLN A 380 7.38 21.65 -0.71
CA GLN A 380 7.94 20.39 -0.20
C GLN A 380 8.75 20.67 1.07
N ILE A 381 8.59 19.80 2.07
CA ILE A 381 9.42 19.75 3.28
C ILE A 381 10.13 18.40 3.30
N PRO A 382 11.40 18.34 2.95
CA PRO A 382 12.18 17.10 2.83
C PRO A 382 12.86 16.71 4.15
N ASN A 383 13.49 15.52 4.15
CA ASN A 383 14.34 15.00 5.22
C ASN A 383 13.61 14.77 6.55
N LEU A 384 12.38 14.31 6.47
CA LEU A 384 11.56 13.96 7.63
C LEU A 384 11.76 12.49 8.02
N ALA A 385 11.56 12.18 9.30
CA ALA A 385 11.74 10.84 9.84
C ALA A 385 10.41 10.04 9.85
N GLY A 386 10.03 9.46 8.72
CA GLY A 386 8.79 8.71 8.57
C GLY A 386 7.55 9.59 8.82
N PRO A 387 7.30 10.61 7.98
CA PRO A 387 6.13 11.48 8.16
C PRO A 387 4.86 10.68 7.90
N ALA A 388 4.07 10.48 8.95
CA ALA A 388 2.84 9.69 8.93
C ALA A 388 1.60 10.54 8.62
N SER A 389 1.59 11.81 9.07
CA SER A 389 0.49 12.75 8.84
C SER A 389 1.01 14.19 8.87
N ALA A 390 0.34 15.07 8.14
CA ALA A 390 0.59 16.51 8.20
C ALA A 390 -0.72 17.28 8.01
N VAL A 391 -0.88 18.38 8.73
CA VAL A 391 -2.07 19.23 8.66
C VAL A 391 -1.69 20.71 8.73
N GLN A 392 -2.53 21.59 8.16
CA GLN A 392 -2.42 23.03 8.41
C GLN A 392 -2.81 23.33 9.86
N TYR A 393 -1.94 24.04 10.56
CA TYR A 393 -2.18 24.47 11.93
C TYR A 393 -1.63 25.88 12.15
N GLN A 394 -2.52 26.85 12.47
CA GLN A 394 -2.17 28.25 12.76
C GLN A 394 -1.24 28.90 11.70
N GLY A 395 -1.50 28.61 10.41
CA GLY A 395 -0.74 29.18 9.29
C GLY A 395 0.61 28.50 8.98
N ALA A 396 0.88 27.36 9.62
CA ALA A 396 2.07 26.54 9.39
C ALA A 396 1.69 25.06 9.24
N LEU A 397 2.63 24.19 8.86
CA LEU A 397 2.41 22.75 8.75
C LEU A 397 2.84 22.04 10.03
N ALA A 398 1.89 21.41 10.73
CA ALA A 398 2.19 20.46 11.77
C ALA A 398 2.40 19.07 11.13
N ILE A 399 3.52 18.41 11.45
CA ILE A 399 3.92 17.13 10.86
C ILE A 399 4.22 16.13 11.98
N ALA A 400 3.58 14.96 11.92
CA ALA A 400 3.88 13.81 12.75
C ALA A 400 5.02 13.01 12.14
N GLU A 401 6.19 13.06 12.78
CA GLU A 401 7.37 12.30 12.42
C GLU A 401 7.42 10.99 13.26
N HIS A 402 6.80 9.94 12.73
CA HIS A 402 6.60 8.66 13.45
C HIS A 402 7.89 8.05 13.97
N LEU A 403 8.94 7.98 13.14
CA LEU A 403 10.23 7.38 13.51
C LEU A 403 11.04 8.25 14.49
N LYS A 404 10.71 9.53 14.59
CA LYS A 404 11.33 10.46 15.54
C LYS A 404 10.57 10.53 16.87
N GLY A 405 9.31 10.07 16.90
CA GLY A 405 8.44 10.20 18.06
C GLY A 405 8.09 11.65 18.38
N ALA A 406 7.88 12.48 17.35
CA ALA A 406 7.67 13.92 17.54
C ALA A 406 6.60 14.49 16.60
N VAL A 407 5.98 15.60 17.03
CA VAL A 407 5.19 16.48 16.16
C VAL A 407 5.89 17.82 16.09
N THR A 408 6.17 18.27 14.88
CA THR A 408 6.93 19.48 14.59
C THR A 408 6.11 20.43 13.72
N LEU A 409 6.09 21.71 14.08
CA LEU A 409 5.44 22.79 13.33
C LEU A 409 6.47 23.47 12.43
N PHE A 410 6.24 23.46 11.13
CA PHE A 410 7.11 24.05 10.10
C PHE A 410 6.49 25.34 9.56
N GLY A 411 6.92 26.49 10.11
CA GLY A 411 6.59 27.81 9.60
C GLY A 411 7.41 28.20 8.37
N GLU A 412 7.35 29.50 7.99
CA GLU A 412 8.17 30.03 6.88
C GLU A 412 9.64 30.14 7.27
N ASP A 413 9.92 30.71 8.45
CA ASP A 413 11.28 31.01 8.92
C ASP A 413 11.69 30.20 10.16
N GLU A 414 10.73 29.55 10.82
CA GLU A 414 10.93 28.91 12.12
C GLU A 414 10.33 27.49 12.16
N THR A 415 11.01 26.62 12.90
CA THR A 415 10.53 25.25 13.17
C THR A 415 10.44 25.06 14.67
N THR A 416 9.25 24.67 15.15
CA THR A 416 8.94 24.50 16.57
C THR A 416 8.50 23.07 16.85
N VAL A 417 9.08 22.41 17.85
CA VAL A 417 8.64 21.08 18.31
C VAL A 417 7.42 21.29 19.22
N LEU A 418 6.26 20.75 18.82
CA LEU A 418 5.01 20.83 19.59
C LEU A 418 4.88 19.68 20.59
N ALA A 419 5.39 18.49 20.28
CA ALA A 419 5.48 17.35 21.17
C ALA A 419 6.68 16.46 20.80
N ASN A 420 7.27 15.82 21.80
CA ASN A 420 8.34 14.83 21.65
C ASN A 420 8.11 13.66 22.59
N ASP A 421 8.99 12.64 22.52
CA ASP A 421 8.91 11.42 23.33
C ASP A 421 7.57 10.66 23.18
N LEU A 422 6.89 10.85 22.03
CA LEU A 422 5.73 10.07 21.62
C LEU A 422 6.19 8.68 21.18
N ALA A 423 5.40 7.65 21.49
CA ALA A 423 5.79 6.27 21.16
C ALA A 423 5.67 5.99 19.65
N ALA A 424 4.60 6.46 19.00
CA ALA A 424 4.32 6.25 17.58
C ALA A 424 3.26 7.24 17.07
N PRO A 425 3.59 8.54 16.93
CA PRO A 425 2.63 9.52 16.43
C PRO A 425 2.22 9.18 14.98
N THR A 426 0.90 9.11 14.72
CA THR A 426 0.39 8.59 13.45
C THR A 426 -0.51 9.58 12.73
N ALA A 427 -1.68 9.94 13.26
CA ALA A 427 -2.58 10.91 12.66
C ALA A 427 -2.60 12.22 13.44
N LEU A 428 -2.82 13.33 12.74
CA LEU A 428 -3.02 14.66 13.29
C LEU A 428 -4.41 15.17 12.95
N VAL A 429 -5.07 15.81 13.91
CA VAL A 429 -6.36 16.48 13.72
C VAL A 429 -6.34 17.84 14.38
N VAL A 430 -6.86 18.86 13.70
CA VAL A 430 -7.06 20.21 14.21
C VAL A 430 -8.54 20.40 14.51
N ASP A 431 -8.86 20.84 15.73
CA ASP A 431 -10.20 21.29 16.12
C ASP A 431 -10.11 22.70 16.71
N GLY A 432 -10.58 23.69 15.95
CA GLY A 432 -10.47 25.10 16.31
C GLY A 432 -9.03 25.56 16.51
N GLU A 433 -8.64 25.88 17.75
CA GLU A 433 -7.28 26.30 18.11
C GLU A 433 -6.40 25.13 18.58
N ASP A 434 -6.98 23.94 18.74
CA ASP A 434 -6.34 22.80 19.36
C ASP A 434 -5.79 21.82 18.32
N LEU A 435 -4.63 21.21 18.62
CA LEU A 435 -4.00 20.17 17.81
C LEU A 435 -3.93 18.86 18.59
N TYR A 436 -4.40 17.80 17.97
CA TYR A 436 -4.44 16.45 18.53
C TYR A 436 -3.57 15.49 17.69
N VAL A 437 -3.06 14.45 18.36
CA VAL A 437 -2.29 13.37 17.71
C VAL A 437 -2.73 12.01 18.24
N SER A 438 -2.85 11.02 17.35
CA SER A 438 -2.91 9.62 17.76
C SER A 438 -1.50 9.11 18.04
N ASP A 439 -1.27 8.56 19.25
CA ASP A 439 -0.05 7.81 19.59
C ASP A 439 -0.38 6.32 19.55
N ARG A 440 -0.11 5.72 18.38
CA ARG A 440 -0.53 4.37 18.03
C ARG A 440 -0.04 3.32 19.03
N SER A 441 1.26 3.33 19.32
CA SER A 441 1.86 2.32 20.21
C SER A 441 1.55 2.54 21.67
N ALA A 442 1.25 3.78 22.07
CA ALA A 442 0.80 4.10 23.43
C ALA A 442 -0.71 3.84 23.62
N GLY A 443 -1.46 3.63 22.52
CA GLY A 443 -2.90 3.38 22.56
C GLY A 443 -3.71 4.57 23.03
N GLN A 444 -3.40 5.80 22.58
CA GLN A 444 -4.04 7.01 23.09
C GLN A 444 -4.17 8.13 22.06
N ILE A 445 -5.12 9.03 22.30
CA ILE A 445 -5.21 10.32 21.63
C ILE A 445 -4.76 11.39 22.61
N LEU A 446 -3.89 12.28 22.14
CA LEU A 446 -3.31 13.37 22.93
C LEU A 446 -3.66 14.72 22.32
N LYS A 447 -4.05 15.69 23.15
CA LYS A 447 -3.97 17.09 22.82
C LYS A 447 -2.55 17.58 23.10
N ILE A 448 -1.89 18.18 22.12
CA ILE A 448 -0.47 18.54 22.20
C ILE A 448 -0.18 20.02 22.10
N ALA A 449 -1.08 20.80 21.49
CA ALA A 449 -0.91 22.23 21.33
C ALA A 449 -2.27 22.96 21.33
N SER A 450 -2.25 24.26 21.62
CA SER A 450 -3.41 25.15 21.53
C SER A 450 -2.94 26.53 21.08
N ALA A 451 -3.71 27.18 20.19
CA ALA A 451 -3.41 28.52 19.64
C ALA A 451 -1.98 28.66 19.07
N GLY A 452 -1.41 27.60 18.50
CA GLY A 452 -0.06 27.58 17.94
C GLY A 452 1.07 27.28 18.94
N GLU A 453 0.78 27.21 20.22
CA GLU A 453 1.75 26.97 21.29
C GLU A 453 1.66 25.51 21.80
N ALA A 454 2.82 24.91 22.00
CA ALA A 454 2.90 23.59 22.63
C ALA A 454 2.36 23.63 24.06
N LEU A 455 1.62 22.61 24.49
CA LEU A 455 1.25 22.44 25.89
C LEU A 455 2.50 22.15 26.73
N GLU A 456 2.49 22.53 28.01
CA GLU A 456 3.58 22.20 28.95
C GLU A 456 3.84 20.67 29.04
N ALA A 457 2.75 19.91 28.93
CA ALA A 457 2.76 18.45 28.76
C ALA A 457 1.57 18.04 27.88
N PRO A 458 1.70 17.03 27.00
CA PRO A 458 0.58 16.47 26.27
C PRO A 458 -0.54 16.00 27.22
N GLU A 459 -1.78 16.32 26.89
CA GLU A 459 -2.98 15.92 27.63
C GLU A 459 -3.60 14.68 27.00
N THR A 460 -3.71 13.58 27.74
CA THR A 460 -4.38 12.37 27.26
C THR A 460 -5.91 12.60 27.30
N VAL A 461 -6.54 12.61 26.13
CA VAL A 461 -7.99 12.80 26.00
C VAL A 461 -8.72 11.47 25.83
N VAL A 462 -8.08 10.47 25.21
CA VAL A 462 -8.56 9.08 25.14
C VAL A 462 -7.40 8.13 25.39
N SER A 463 -7.60 7.07 26.17
CA SER A 463 -6.61 6.02 26.46
C SER A 463 -7.16 4.63 26.16
N ASP A 464 -6.35 3.59 26.34
CA ASP A 464 -6.73 2.17 26.20
C ASP A 464 -7.34 1.83 24.82
N LEU A 465 -6.74 2.37 23.76
CA LEU A 465 -7.08 2.12 22.37
C LEU A 465 -6.19 1.01 21.78
N ALA A 466 -6.76 0.23 20.86
CA ALA A 466 -6.09 -0.87 20.19
C ALA A 466 -5.40 -0.38 18.89
N ASN A 467 -4.18 0.16 18.99
CA ASN A 467 -3.44 0.75 17.87
C ASN A 467 -4.25 1.78 17.09
N PRO A 468 -4.58 2.97 17.69
CA PRO A 468 -5.32 4.01 16.99
C PRO A 468 -4.52 4.55 15.80
N GLU A 469 -5.19 4.68 14.66
CA GLU A 469 -4.63 5.27 13.42
C GLU A 469 -5.37 6.56 13.08
N GLY A 470 -6.19 6.60 12.04
CA GLY A 470 -7.01 7.77 11.75
C GLY A 470 -8.05 8.06 12.84
N PHE A 471 -8.33 9.32 13.09
CA PHE A 471 -9.37 9.74 14.03
C PHE A 471 -9.93 11.12 13.68
N LEU A 472 -11.09 11.43 14.26
CA LEU A 472 -11.77 12.73 14.14
C LEU A 472 -12.15 13.22 15.53
N VAL A 473 -12.17 14.54 15.72
CA VAL A 473 -12.83 15.21 16.84
C VAL A 473 -14.24 15.58 16.39
N VAL A 474 -15.26 15.19 17.15
CA VAL A 474 -16.67 15.45 16.86
C VAL A 474 -17.32 16.16 18.03
N GLU A 475 -18.56 16.70 17.86
CA GLU A 475 -19.22 17.54 18.86
C GLU A 475 -19.29 16.93 20.28
N ASP A 476 -19.48 15.60 20.36
CA ASP A 476 -19.62 14.85 21.62
C ASP A 476 -18.46 13.90 21.94
N GLY A 477 -17.29 14.05 21.28
CA GLY A 477 -16.13 13.22 21.56
C GLY A 477 -15.21 12.93 20.37
N TYR A 478 -14.92 11.66 20.12
CA TYR A 478 -13.94 11.22 19.13
C TYR A 478 -14.45 10.02 18.34
N VAL A 479 -14.17 9.99 17.04
CA VAL A 479 -14.34 8.81 16.19
C VAL A 479 -12.96 8.29 15.82
N ILE A 480 -12.66 7.04 16.08
CA ILE A 480 -11.29 6.50 16.03
C ILE A 480 -11.28 5.17 15.28
N VAL A 481 -10.31 5.00 14.39
CA VAL A 481 -9.98 3.71 13.78
C VAL A 481 -9.02 2.97 14.72
N GLU A 482 -9.45 1.84 15.26
CA GLU A 482 -8.63 0.93 16.05
C GLU A 482 -8.16 -0.25 15.17
N ALA A 483 -6.94 -0.14 14.61
CA ALA A 483 -6.43 -1.08 13.63
C ALA A 483 -6.28 -2.52 14.17
N GLU A 484 -5.76 -2.71 15.38
CA GLU A 484 -5.62 -4.05 15.98
C GLU A 484 -6.97 -4.69 16.32
N ALA A 485 -7.99 -3.87 16.63
CA ALA A 485 -9.35 -4.34 16.89
C ALA A 485 -10.21 -4.43 15.63
N SER A 486 -9.70 -3.99 14.47
CA SER A 486 -10.41 -4.01 13.18
C SER A 486 -11.79 -3.34 13.24
N ARG A 487 -11.85 -2.11 13.82
CA ARG A 487 -13.13 -1.41 14.02
C ARG A 487 -12.99 0.11 14.01
N ILE A 488 -14.14 0.75 13.86
CA ILE A 488 -14.35 2.18 14.12
C ILE A 488 -15.12 2.30 15.45
N VAL A 489 -14.63 3.11 16.36
CA VAL A 489 -15.25 3.35 17.66
C VAL A 489 -15.53 4.84 17.88
N HIS A 490 -16.70 5.16 18.42
CA HIS A 490 -17.00 6.45 19.01
C HIS A 490 -16.69 6.42 20.50
N VAL A 491 -15.98 7.42 20.98
CA VAL A 491 -15.66 7.62 22.39
C VAL A 491 -16.20 8.99 22.80
N SER A 492 -17.25 9.02 23.64
CA SER A 492 -17.84 10.28 24.09
C SER A 492 -16.90 11.08 24.99
N GLY A 493 -17.17 12.39 25.18
CA GLY A 493 -16.43 13.24 26.12
C GLY A 493 -16.46 12.75 27.58
N GLU A 494 -17.38 11.86 27.95
CA GLU A 494 -17.45 11.20 29.25
C GLU A 494 -16.70 9.87 29.29
N GLY A 495 -16.14 9.42 28.14
CA GLY A 495 -15.37 8.19 28.00
C GLY A 495 -16.20 6.95 27.71
N GLU A 496 -17.51 7.09 27.42
CA GLU A 496 -18.34 5.99 26.97
C GLU A 496 -17.96 5.56 25.54
N ARG A 497 -17.86 4.25 25.31
CA ARG A 497 -17.43 3.69 24.02
C ARG A 497 -18.57 2.98 23.32
N ARG A 498 -18.74 3.27 22.03
CA ARG A 498 -19.68 2.61 21.16
C ARG A 498 -19.00 2.24 19.84
N GLU A 499 -19.05 0.95 19.50
CA GLU A 499 -18.60 0.49 18.20
C GLU A 499 -19.55 1.02 17.11
N ILE A 500 -18.97 1.63 16.07
CA ILE A 500 -19.71 2.12 14.89
C ILE A 500 -19.77 1.03 13.83
N ALA A 501 -18.63 0.45 13.48
CA ALA A 501 -18.52 -0.57 12.45
C ALA A 501 -17.25 -1.42 12.62
N THR A 502 -17.22 -2.59 12.00
CA THR A 502 -16.04 -3.45 11.88
C THR A 502 -15.64 -3.59 10.42
N PHE A 503 -14.34 -3.61 10.14
CA PHE A 503 -13.78 -3.85 8.81
C PHE A 503 -12.35 -4.43 8.93
N PRO A 504 -11.83 -5.14 7.92
CA PRO A 504 -10.47 -5.65 7.97
C PRO A 504 -9.44 -4.51 8.05
N ALA A 505 -8.61 -4.51 9.10
CA ALA A 505 -7.56 -3.51 9.31
C ALA A 505 -6.36 -4.16 10.01
N GLY A 506 -5.24 -3.45 10.07
CA GLY A 506 -4.08 -3.85 10.86
C GLY A 506 -3.24 -4.94 10.23
N THR A 507 -2.97 -4.89 8.94
CA THR A 507 -2.01 -5.77 8.26
C THR A 507 -0.62 -5.63 8.89
N PRO A 508 0.05 -6.75 9.25
CA PRO A 508 1.39 -6.68 9.84
C PRO A 508 2.40 -5.97 8.94
N GLY A 509 3.13 -5.01 9.50
CA GLY A 509 4.13 -4.23 8.77
C GLY A 509 5.33 -5.07 8.31
N LEU A 510 5.98 -4.58 7.25
CA LEU A 510 7.22 -5.12 6.73
C LEU A 510 8.42 -4.30 7.24
N PRO A 511 9.64 -4.86 7.25
CA PRO A 511 10.83 -4.10 7.61
C PRO A 511 10.98 -2.83 6.77
N GLY A 512 11.11 -1.66 7.44
CA GLY A 512 11.23 -0.36 6.77
C GLY A 512 9.92 0.30 6.37
N LEU A 513 8.79 -0.39 6.49
CA LEU A 513 7.44 0.15 6.30
C LEU A 513 6.79 0.52 7.63
N PRO A 514 5.66 1.25 7.60
CA PRO A 514 4.85 1.49 8.80
C PRO A 514 4.41 0.19 9.49
N PRO A 515 4.07 0.25 10.79
CA PRO A 515 3.69 -0.95 11.56
C PRO A 515 2.46 -1.70 11.06
N SER A 516 1.58 -1.03 10.29
CA SER A 516 0.41 -1.63 9.61
C SER A 516 0.58 -1.68 8.09
N GLN A 517 1.80 -1.67 7.55
CA GLN A 517 2.10 -1.44 6.14
C GLN A 517 1.65 -0.05 5.67
N ILE A 518 0.36 0.24 5.73
CA ILE A 518 -0.29 1.51 5.41
C ILE A 518 -1.25 1.84 6.56
N PHE A 519 -1.29 3.08 7.03
CA PHE A 519 -2.23 3.51 8.07
C PHE A 519 -3.61 3.75 7.48
N ASN A 520 -4.65 3.25 8.16
CA ASN A 520 -6.04 3.50 7.78
C ASN A 520 -6.40 4.97 8.05
N GLY A 521 -6.95 5.64 7.04
CA GLY A 521 -7.47 7.00 7.15
C GLY A 521 -8.95 7.04 7.49
N ILE A 522 -9.39 8.15 8.05
CA ILE A 522 -10.80 8.49 8.24
C ILE A 522 -11.00 9.98 8.05
N ASP A 523 -12.06 10.38 7.34
CA ASP A 523 -12.52 11.75 7.26
C ASP A 523 -14.06 11.82 7.20
N MET A 524 -14.63 13.00 7.32
CA MET A 524 -16.07 13.20 7.43
C MET A 524 -16.52 14.34 6.52
N ASP A 525 -17.63 14.14 5.80
CA ASP A 525 -18.24 15.21 5.01
C ASP A 525 -19.12 16.14 5.86
N GLU A 526 -19.64 17.20 5.21
CA GLU A 526 -20.52 18.20 5.84
C GLU A 526 -21.89 17.64 6.30
N ASP A 527 -22.29 16.49 5.76
CA ASP A 527 -23.52 15.78 6.14
C ASP A 527 -23.29 14.80 7.30
N GLY A 528 -22.05 14.67 7.78
CA GLY A 528 -21.65 13.79 8.87
C GLY A 528 -21.39 12.35 8.44
N ASN A 529 -21.31 12.05 7.15
CA ASN A 529 -20.95 10.72 6.69
C ASN A 529 -19.43 10.51 6.85
N LEU A 530 -19.04 9.36 7.39
CA LEU A 530 -17.65 8.98 7.54
C LEU A 530 -17.16 8.27 6.29
N PHE A 531 -15.92 8.57 5.87
CA PHE A 531 -15.21 7.87 4.82
C PHE A 531 -13.96 7.24 5.41
N VAL A 532 -13.75 5.95 5.18
CA VAL A 532 -12.67 5.17 5.80
C VAL A 532 -12.00 4.31 4.75
N THR A 533 -10.67 4.31 4.74
CA THR A 533 -9.89 3.39 3.90
C THR A 533 -9.61 2.09 4.65
N GLY A 534 -9.90 0.96 4.03
CA GLY A 534 -9.46 -0.37 4.44
C GLY A 534 -8.16 -0.71 3.72
N GLU A 535 -7.03 -0.61 4.40
CA GLU A 535 -5.73 -0.92 3.80
C GLU A 535 -5.57 -2.42 3.47
N HIS A 536 -6.17 -3.29 4.30
CA HIS A 536 -6.07 -4.75 4.17
C HIS A 536 -6.83 -5.29 2.95
N ASP A 537 -8.05 -4.81 2.73
CA ASP A 537 -8.93 -5.26 1.64
C ASP A 537 -9.00 -4.30 0.45
N ARG A 538 -8.32 -3.16 0.55
CA ARG A 538 -8.23 -2.12 -0.49
C ARG A 538 -9.59 -1.53 -0.86
N VAL A 539 -10.38 -1.21 0.16
CA VAL A 539 -11.75 -0.71 0.01
C VAL A 539 -11.85 0.71 0.53
N LEU A 540 -12.60 1.56 -0.15
CA LEU A 540 -13.10 2.82 0.40
C LEU A 540 -14.50 2.57 0.93
N TYR A 541 -14.67 2.76 2.24
CA TYR A 541 -15.92 2.59 2.96
C TYR A 541 -16.59 3.91 3.26
N ARG A 542 -17.92 3.87 3.37
CA ARG A 542 -18.74 4.97 3.90
C ARG A 542 -19.64 4.48 5.03
N VAL A 543 -19.75 5.28 6.09
CA VAL A 543 -20.76 5.10 7.14
C VAL A 543 -21.65 6.33 7.13
N LYS A 544 -22.92 6.15 6.79
CA LYS A 544 -23.90 7.26 6.74
C LYS A 544 -24.32 7.73 8.12
N ALA A 545 -24.46 9.04 8.29
CA ALA A 545 -25.07 9.63 9.47
C ALA A 545 -26.57 9.31 9.54
N PRO A 546 -27.16 9.23 10.77
CA PRO A 546 -26.48 9.20 12.07
C PRO A 546 -25.87 7.81 12.35
N TRP A 547 -24.68 7.78 12.86
CA TRP A 547 -23.92 6.55 13.21
C TRP A 547 -23.66 6.44 14.71
#